data_d23fb2a553c35a9751d98bd3c70dd8cf
#
_entry.id   d23fb2a553c35a9751d98bd3c70dd8cf
#
_cell.length_a   1.000
_cell.length_b   1.000
_cell.length_c   1.000
_cell.angle_alpha   90.00
_cell.angle_beta   90.00
_cell.angle_gamma   90.00
#
_symmetry.space_group_name_H-M   'P 1'
#
loop_
_entity.id
_entity.type
_entity.pdbx_description
1 polymer ?
#
loop_
_entity_poly.entity_id
_entity_poly.type
_entity_poly.pdbx_seq_one_letter_code
_entity_poly.pdbx_strand_id
1 'polypeptide(L)'
;IINISFILLVGIRGFSFFDFKNLNESIHNLWYFGNSNLNLTVIQMYIIVILTTIFASFIFAQIGLTLSSIFKSAVIPFILGGLIMAIPYFSVGFIPDKAIKFMSVTPNWIMMSQQMVKYNVPSILIVFSIVISIILMIVLTKITYENFTSSKRF
;
A
#
# COMPACT_ATOMS: atom_id res chain seq x y z
N ILE A 1 15.05 -7.01 -7.29
CA ILE A 1 16.28 -6.21 -7.50
C ILE A 1 15.93 -4.88 -8.18
N ILE A 2 15.20 -4.87 -9.31
CA ILE A 2 14.83 -3.66 -10.07
C ILE A 2 14.07 -2.65 -9.21
N ASN A 3 13.13 -3.09 -8.37
CA ASN A 3 12.35 -2.20 -7.49
C ASN A 3 13.20 -1.54 -6.40
N ILE A 4 14.16 -2.26 -5.83
CA ILE A 4 15.06 -1.70 -4.81
C ILE A 4 15.99 -0.65 -5.42
N SER A 5 16.51 -0.92 -6.63
CA SER A 5 17.34 0.05 -7.35
C SER A 5 16.56 1.29 -7.76
N PHE A 6 15.29 1.15 -8.15
CA PHE A 6 14.41 2.28 -8.49
C PHE A 6 14.07 3.11 -7.24
N ILE A 7 13.74 2.46 -6.11
CA ILE A 7 13.50 3.13 -4.83
C ILE A 7 14.76 3.85 -4.35
N LEU A 8 15.94 3.24 -4.48
CA LEU A 8 17.22 3.88 -4.15
C LEU A 8 17.50 5.06 -5.08
N LEU A 9 17.30 4.93 -6.39
CA LEU A 9 17.54 6.01 -7.37
C LEU A 9 16.58 7.19 -7.18
N VAL A 10 15.30 6.92 -6.98
CA VAL A 10 14.29 7.94 -6.68
C VAL A 10 14.54 8.52 -5.29
N GLY A 11 14.94 7.70 -4.33
CA GLY A 11 15.36 8.13 -2.99
C GLY A 11 16.56 9.06 -3.06
N ILE A 12 17.64 8.68 -3.76
CA ILE A 12 18.87 9.49 -3.86
C ILE A 12 18.61 10.81 -4.60
N ARG A 13 17.84 10.83 -5.68
CA ARG A 13 17.43 12.07 -6.36
C ARG A 13 16.42 12.89 -5.58
N GLY A 14 15.50 12.24 -4.87
CA GLY A 14 14.56 12.90 -3.96
C GLY A 14 15.27 13.53 -2.75
N PHE A 15 16.30 12.90 -2.22
CA PHE A 15 17.10 13.41 -1.11
C PHE A 15 17.85 14.71 -1.43
N SER A 16 18.15 15.00 -2.69
CA SER A 16 18.75 16.29 -3.07
C SER A 16 17.75 17.46 -2.99
N PHE A 17 16.44 17.18 -2.95
CA PHE A 17 15.37 18.15 -2.73
C PHE A 17 14.93 18.23 -1.26
N PHE A 18 15.34 17.28 -0.41
CA PHE A 18 15.05 17.29 1.01
C PHE A 18 16.22 17.96 1.74
N ASP A 19 16.01 19.19 2.14
CA ASP A 19 16.83 19.79 3.15
C ASP A 19 16.59 19.04 4.47
N PHE A 20 17.58 18.24 4.90
CA PHE A 20 17.51 17.45 6.14
C PHE A 20 17.17 18.30 7.38
N LYS A 21 17.34 19.62 7.28
CA LYS A 21 16.94 20.57 8.32
C LYS A 21 15.45 20.56 8.59
N ASN A 22 14.63 20.20 7.61
CA ASN A 22 13.17 20.29 7.69
C ASN A 22 12.49 18.98 8.09
N LEU A 23 13.25 17.90 8.38
CA LEU A 23 12.67 16.60 8.75
C LEU A 23 11.85 16.63 10.05
N ASN A 24 12.21 17.51 10.97
CA ASN A 24 11.50 17.67 12.24
C ASN A 24 10.34 18.69 12.16
N GLU A 25 10.13 19.32 11.02
CA GLU A 25 9.01 20.23 10.83
C GLU A 25 7.68 19.49 10.77
N SER A 26 6.61 20.21 11.05
CA SER A 26 5.25 19.69 10.91
C SER A 26 4.93 19.42 9.43
N ILE A 27 4.23 18.31 9.16
CA ILE A 27 3.73 18.02 7.81
C ILE A 27 2.77 19.10 7.30
N HIS A 28 2.18 19.92 8.17
CA HIS A 28 1.30 21.03 7.78
C HIS A 28 2.02 22.10 6.95
N ASN A 29 3.34 22.20 7.07
CA ASN A 29 4.15 23.11 6.26
C ASN A 29 4.25 22.64 4.79
N LEU A 30 3.92 21.39 4.53
CA LEU A 30 3.84 20.85 3.16
C LEU A 30 2.45 21.14 2.61
N TRP A 31 2.40 21.84 1.47
CA TRP A 31 1.15 22.19 0.79
C TRP A 31 0.16 21.02 0.64
N TYR A 32 0.67 19.81 0.49
CA TYR A 32 -0.11 18.60 0.31
C TYR A 32 -0.87 18.16 1.56
N PHE A 33 -0.36 18.45 2.74
CA PHE A 33 -0.89 18.03 4.04
C PHE A 33 -1.42 19.19 4.89
N GLY A 34 -1.52 20.40 4.33
CA GLY A 34 -1.94 21.60 5.08
C GLY A 34 -3.27 21.46 5.81
N ASN A 35 -4.20 20.64 5.30
CA ASN A 35 -5.51 20.38 5.90
C ASN A 35 -5.56 19.07 6.73
N SER A 36 -4.43 18.43 7.00
CA SER A 36 -4.39 17.20 7.80
C SER A 36 -4.71 17.52 9.28
N ASN A 37 -5.48 16.64 9.93
CA ASN A 37 -5.75 16.73 11.37
C ASN A 37 -4.66 16.05 12.22
N LEU A 38 -3.66 15.41 11.60
CA LEU A 38 -2.62 14.68 12.30
C LEU A 38 -1.39 15.56 12.53
N ASN A 39 -1.00 15.71 13.79
CA ASN A 39 0.22 16.41 14.19
C ASN A 39 1.43 15.48 14.04
N LEU A 40 1.88 15.28 12.81
CA LEU A 40 3.05 14.48 12.48
C LEU A 40 4.20 15.37 12.03
N THR A 41 5.42 14.92 12.26
CA THR A 41 6.61 15.50 11.62
C THR A 41 6.84 14.85 10.26
N VAL A 42 7.59 15.51 9.40
CA VAL A 42 7.95 14.99 8.08
C VAL A 42 8.63 13.63 8.21
N ILE A 43 9.54 13.45 9.16
CA ILE A 43 10.22 12.16 9.39
C ILE A 43 9.25 11.06 9.83
N GLN A 44 8.29 11.37 10.71
CA GLN A 44 7.28 10.39 11.13
C GLN A 44 6.42 9.96 9.95
N MET A 45 6.04 10.89 9.08
CA MET A 45 5.29 10.58 7.87
C MET A 45 6.09 9.68 6.93
N TYR A 46 7.39 9.92 6.76
CA TYR A 46 8.27 9.04 5.99
C TYR A 46 8.32 7.62 6.52
N ILE A 47 8.50 7.47 7.82
CA ILE A 47 8.51 6.16 8.48
C ILE A 47 7.19 5.42 8.24
N ILE A 48 6.05 6.10 8.37
CA ILE A 48 4.73 5.53 8.10
C ILE A 48 4.64 5.05 6.64
N VAL A 49 5.05 5.87 5.67
CA VAL A 49 5.00 5.51 4.24
C VAL A 49 5.88 4.29 3.96
N ILE A 50 7.09 4.24 4.51
CA ILE A 50 8.00 3.09 4.33
C ILE A 50 7.38 1.81 4.92
N LEU A 51 6.91 1.85 6.16
CA LEU A 51 6.33 0.69 6.84
C LEU A 51 5.07 0.19 6.13
N THR A 52 4.18 1.09 5.73
CA THR A 52 2.95 0.74 5.00
C THR A 52 3.25 0.19 3.60
N THR A 53 4.27 0.71 2.92
CA THR A 53 4.70 0.20 1.62
C THR A 53 5.28 -1.21 1.74
N ILE A 54 6.12 -1.48 2.75
CA ILE A 54 6.65 -2.81 3.02
C ILE A 54 5.50 -3.78 3.30
N PHE A 55 4.58 -3.42 4.20
CA PHE A 55 3.44 -4.25 4.55
C PHE A 55 2.54 -4.56 3.35
N ALA A 56 2.22 -3.53 2.55
CA ALA A 56 1.44 -3.70 1.32
C ALA A 56 2.15 -4.60 0.31
N SER A 57 3.47 -4.51 0.19
CA SER A 57 4.26 -5.37 -0.71
C SER A 57 4.13 -6.84 -0.35
N PHE A 58 4.06 -7.20 0.93
CA PHE A 58 3.79 -8.57 1.37
C PHE A 58 2.39 -9.04 0.95
N ILE A 59 1.37 -8.19 1.11
CA ILE A 59 0.00 -8.53 0.68
C ILE A 59 -0.05 -8.82 -0.82
N PHE A 60 0.57 -7.96 -1.62
CA PHE A 60 0.57 -8.13 -3.08
C PHE A 60 1.40 -9.33 -3.54
N ALA A 61 2.53 -9.60 -2.88
CA ALA A 61 3.29 -10.81 -3.14
C ALA A 61 2.43 -12.07 -2.87
N GLN A 62 1.67 -12.07 -1.77
CA GLN A 62 0.77 -13.18 -1.43
C GLN A 62 -0.38 -13.31 -2.43
N ILE A 63 -0.99 -12.20 -2.88
CA ILE A 63 -2.00 -12.22 -3.94
C ILE A 63 -1.42 -12.82 -5.23
N GLY A 64 -0.23 -12.39 -5.65
CA GLY A 64 0.45 -12.90 -6.82
C GLY A 64 0.74 -14.41 -6.75
N LEU A 65 1.21 -14.90 -5.59
CA LEU A 65 1.45 -16.31 -5.35
C LEU A 65 0.15 -17.12 -5.41
N THR A 66 -0.92 -16.63 -4.78
CA THR A 66 -2.22 -17.30 -4.81
C THR A 66 -2.78 -17.37 -6.21
N LEU A 67 -2.77 -16.28 -6.95
CA LEU A 67 -3.22 -16.25 -8.34
C LEU A 67 -2.39 -17.20 -9.21
N SER A 68 -1.07 -17.24 -9.03
CA SER A 68 -0.19 -18.16 -9.75
C SER A 68 -0.47 -19.62 -9.41
N SER A 69 -0.89 -19.94 -8.18
CA SER A 69 -1.26 -21.31 -7.80
C SER A 69 -2.58 -21.76 -8.43
N ILE A 70 -3.49 -20.82 -8.72
CA ILE A 70 -4.79 -21.10 -9.32
C ILE A 70 -4.71 -21.22 -10.84
N PHE A 71 -4.06 -20.25 -11.49
CA PHE A 71 -4.15 -20.09 -12.95
C PHE A 71 -3.10 -20.84 -13.76
N LYS A 72 -2.14 -21.52 -13.18
CA LYS A 72 -1.05 -22.24 -13.88
C LYS A 72 -0.42 -21.45 -15.04
N SER A 73 -0.49 -20.13 -15.01
CA SER A 73 -0.01 -19.17 -16.00
C SER A 73 0.64 -18.01 -15.30
N ALA A 74 1.73 -17.48 -15.83
CA ALA A 74 2.39 -16.29 -15.29
C ALA A 74 1.70 -14.97 -15.71
N VAL A 75 1.06 -14.98 -16.88
CA VAL A 75 0.48 -13.77 -17.49
C VAL A 75 -0.77 -13.30 -16.75
N ILE A 76 -1.70 -14.22 -16.45
CA ILE A 76 -2.97 -13.90 -15.80
C ILE A 76 -2.77 -13.29 -14.39
N PRO A 77 -1.95 -13.92 -13.50
CA PRO A 77 -1.63 -13.32 -12.20
C PRO A 77 -0.99 -11.94 -12.30
N PHE A 78 -0.12 -11.72 -13.27
CA PHE A 78 0.52 -10.44 -13.47
C PHE A 78 -0.48 -9.35 -13.86
N ILE A 79 -1.39 -9.62 -14.80
CA ILE A 79 -2.43 -8.67 -15.22
C ILE A 79 -3.39 -8.40 -14.08
N LEU A 80 -3.93 -9.43 -13.44
CA LEU A 80 -4.89 -9.28 -12.34
C LEU A 80 -4.28 -8.57 -11.13
N GLY A 81 -3.05 -8.94 -10.75
CA GLY A 81 -2.32 -8.27 -9.67
C GLY A 81 -2.08 -6.80 -9.98
N GLY A 82 -1.66 -6.49 -11.21
CA GLY A 82 -1.47 -5.11 -11.66
C GLY A 82 -2.76 -4.28 -11.64
N LEU A 83 -3.89 -4.86 -12.08
CA LEU A 83 -5.19 -4.18 -12.02
C LEU A 83 -5.62 -3.92 -10.58
N ILE A 84 -5.50 -4.89 -9.67
CA ILE A 84 -5.83 -4.71 -8.26
C ILE A 84 -4.99 -3.60 -7.63
N MET A 85 -3.69 -3.54 -7.94
CA MET A 85 -2.81 -2.48 -7.47
C MET A 85 -3.18 -1.10 -8.03
N ALA A 86 -3.64 -1.04 -9.26
CA ALA A 86 -3.91 0.22 -9.96
C ALA A 86 -5.23 0.89 -9.51
N ILE A 87 -6.20 0.12 -8.98
CA ILE A 87 -7.52 0.65 -8.57
C ILE A 87 -7.43 1.91 -7.70
N PRO A 88 -6.63 1.98 -6.61
CA PRO A 88 -6.57 3.18 -5.78
C PRO A 88 -6.08 4.41 -6.54
N TYR A 89 -5.13 4.25 -7.45
CA TYR A 89 -4.57 5.36 -8.21
C TYR A 89 -5.58 5.97 -9.19
N PHE A 90 -6.38 5.13 -9.83
CA PHE A 90 -7.44 5.61 -10.72
C PHE A 90 -8.61 6.18 -9.94
N SER A 91 -8.92 5.64 -8.78
CA SER A 91 -10.08 6.07 -7.99
C SER A 91 -9.93 7.46 -7.39
N VAL A 92 -8.73 7.88 -7.03
CA VAL A 92 -8.48 9.22 -6.41
C VAL A 92 -8.96 10.38 -7.30
N GLY A 93 -8.91 10.24 -8.64
CA GLY A 93 -9.34 11.29 -9.55
C GLY A 93 -10.83 11.35 -9.82
N PHE A 94 -11.58 10.29 -9.53
CA PHE A 94 -12.99 10.14 -9.96
C PHE A 94 -13.97 9.99 -8.79
N ILE A 95 -13.48 9.73 -7.59
CA ILE A 95 -14.32 9.40 -6.44
C ILE A 95 -14.42 10.60 -5.50
N PRO A 96 -15.64 10.94 -5.00
CA PRO A 96 -15.81 11.99 -4.01
C PRO A 96 -15.03 11.70 -2.72
N ASP A 97 -14.48 12.74 -2.08
CA ASP A 97 -13.66 12.64 -0.86
C ASP A 97 -14.32 11.81 0.27
N LYS A 98 -15.64 11.89 0.39
CA LYS A 98 -16.39 11.09 1.38
C LYS A 98 -16.28 9.59 1.11
N ALA A 99 -16.33 9.18 -0.16
CA ALA A 99 -16.22 7.77 -0.54
C ALA A 99 -14.79 7.26 -0.41
N ILE A 100 -13.78 8.11 -0.60
CA ILE A 100 -12.37 7.78 -0.38
C ILE A 100 -12.15 7.27 1.04
N LYS A 101 -12.77 7.89 2.05
CA LYS A 101 -12.66 7.46 3.45
C LYS A 101 -13.14 6.03 3.68
N PHE A 102 -14.19 5.60 3.01
CA PHE A 102 -14.68 4.21 3.09
C PHE A 102 -13.80 3.24 2.30
N MET A 103 -13.33 3.65 1.14
CA MET A 103 -12.44 2.81 0.33
C MET A 103 -11.09 2.57 1.00
N SER A 104 -10.67 3.47 1.90
CA SER A 104 -9.41 3.31 2.66
C SER A 104 -9.38 2.06 3.55
N VAL A 105 -10.53 1.40 3.78
CA VAL A 105 -10.60 0.11 4.47
C VAL A 105 -10.01 -1.04 3.62
N THR A 106 -9.92 -0.87 2.30
CA THR A 106 -9.39 -1.92 1.43
C THR A 106 -7.86 -2.01 1.51
N PRO A 107 -7.29 -3.24 1.50
CA PRO A 107 -5.85 -3.44 1.71
C PRO A 107 -4.95 -2.68 0.74
N ASN A 108 -5.39 -2.47 -0.49
CA ASN A 108 -4.60 -1.75 -1.49
C ASN A 108 -4.44 -0.25 -1.20
N TRP A 109 -5.33 0.37 -0.40
CA TRP A 109 -5.17 1.75 0.04
C TRP A 109 -4.04 1.94 1.06
N ILE A 110 -3.60 0.89 1.73
CA ILE A 110 -2.45 0.96 2.65
C ILE A 110 -1.19 1.46 1.94
N MET A 111 -1.01 1.13 0.64
CA MET A 111 0.09 1.68 -0.16
C MET A 111 0.03 3.20 -0.33
N MET A 112 -1.16 3.77 -0.20
CA MET A 112 -1.40 5.20 -0.33
C MET A 112 -1.61 5.87 1.03
N SER A 113 -0.83 5.48 2.04
CA SER A 113 -0.92 6.03 3.40
C SER A 113 -0.87 7.55 3.44
N GLN A 114 -0.14 8.19 2.54
CA GLN A 114 -0.14 9.64 2.37
C GLN A 114 -1.52 10.20 1.99
N GLN A 115 -2.30 9.48 1.20
CA GLN A 115 -3.67 9.89 0.88
C GLN A 115 -4.58 9.74 2.09
N MET A 116 -4.39 8.69 2.90
CA MET A 116 -5.16 8.52 4.13
C MET A 116 -4.96 9.71 5.08
N VAL A 117 -3.73 10.21 5.20
CA VAL A 117 -3.40 11.40 6.00
C VAL A 117 -4.02 12.65 5.39
N LYS A 118 -3.87 12.87 4.09
CA LYS A 118 -4.44 14.01 3.36
C LYS A 118 -5.96 14.12 3.51
N TYR A 119 -6.67 13.01 3.38
CA TYR A 119 -8.14 12.96 3.46
C TYR A 119 -8.68 12.80 4.88
N ASN A 120 -7.82 12.89 5.89
CA ASN A 120 -8.21 12.77 7.30
C ASN A 120 -9.03 11.50 7.57
N VAL A 121 -8.51 10.35 7.11
CA VAL A 121 -9.15 9.07 7.34
C VAL A 121 -9.16 8.77 8.84
N PRO A 122 -10.32 8.45 9.45
CA PRO A 122 -10.40 8.11 10.86
C PRO A 122 -9.48 6.95 11.23
N SER A 123 -8.77 7.04 12.35
CA SER A 123 -7.82 6.02 12.80
C SER A 123 -8.47 4.62 12.91
N ILE A 124 -9.75 4.57 13.27
CA ILE A 124 -10.50 3.32 13.33
C ILE A 124 -10.57 2.61 11.99
N LEU A 125 -10.74 3.33 10.87
CA LEU A 125 -10.76 2.76 9.52
C LEU A 125 -9.37 2.25 9.12
N ILE A 126 -8.31 2.92 9.56
CA ILE A 126 -6.93 2.46 9.33
C ILE A 126 -6.69 1.12 10.06
N VAL A 127 -7.12 1.03 11.32
CA VAL A 127 -7.03 -0.23 12.08
C VAL A 127 -7.82 -1.34 11.39
N PHE A 128 -9.05 -1.08 10.94
CA PHE A 128 -9.84 -2.05 10.17
C PHE A 128 -9.13 -2.50 8.89
N SER A 129 -8.53 -1.57 8.15
CA SER A 129 -7.77 -1.89 6.94
C SER A 129 -6.61 -2.86 7.23
N ILE A 130 -5.87 -2.63 8.32
CA ILE A 130 -4.77 -3.50 8.75
C ILE A 130 -5.30 -4.89 9.14
N VAL A 131 -6.36 -4.95 9.94
CA VAL A 131 -6.96 -6.21 10.38
C VAL A 131 -7.48 -7.03 9.18
N ILE A 132 -8.21 -6.39 8.26
CA ILE A 132 -8.71 -7.03 7.03
C ILE A 132 -7.55 -7.54 6.20
N SER A 133 -6.46 -6.78 6.10
CA SER A 133 -5.26 -7.17 5.36
C SER A 133 -4.59 -8.40 5.94
N ILE A 134 -4.48 -8.48 7.26
CA ILE A 134 -3.93 -9.66 7.96
C ILE A 134 -4.81 -10.89 7.73
N ILE A 135 -6.13 -10.74 7.87
CA ILE A 135 -7.07 -11.83 7.61
C ILE A 135 -6.95 -12.31 6.16
N LEU A 136 -6.90 -11.37 5.21
CA LEU A 136 -6.72 -11.68 3.80
C LEU A 136 -5.42 -12.46 3.56
N MET A 137 -4.30 -12.05 4.15
CA MET A 137 -3.03 -12.78 4.04
C MET A 137 -3.14 -14.22 4.55
N ILE A 138 -3.79 -14.43 5.69
CA ILE A 138 -3.98 -15.78 6.26
C ILE A 138 -4.81 -16.66 5.31
N VAL A 139 -5.93 -16.12 4.81
CA VAL A 139 -6.80 -16.83 3.86
C VAL A 139 -6.07 -17.18 2.56
N LEU A 140 -5.37 -16.20 1.97
CA LEU A 140 -4.60 -16.41 0.75
C LEU A 140 -3.46 -17.44 0.93
N THR A 141 -2.78 -17.40 2.07
CA THR A 141 -1.75 -18.39 2.40
C THR A 141 -2.33 -19.80 2.46
N LYS A 142 -3.49 -19.97 3.08
CA LYS A 142 -4.18 -21.26 3.15
C LYS A 142 -4.57 -21.76 1.75
N ILE A 143 -5.19 -20.92 0.92
CA ILE A 143 -5.56 -21.28 -0.46
C ILE A 143 -4.32 -21.68 -1.27
N THR A 144 -3.25 -20.90 -1.17
CA THR A 144 -1.98 -21.18 -1.85
C THR A 144 -1.43 -22.54 -1.43
N TYR A 145 -1.40 -22.82 -0.12
CA TYR A 145 -0.91 -24.10 0.41
C TYR A 145 -1.75 -25.28 -0.08
N GLU A 146 -3.07 -25.18 -0.03
CA GLU A 146 -3.98 -26.24 -0.48
C GLU A 146 -3.81 -26.53 -1.97
N ASN A 147 -3.67 -25.51 -2.82
CA ASN A 147 -3.45 -25.68 -4.25
C ASN A 147 -2.11 -26.35 -4.57
N PHE A 148 -1.03 -25.98 -3.90
CA PHE A 148 0.27 -26.60 -4.11
C PHE A 148 0.34 -28.03 -3.59
N THR A 149 -0.34 -28.36 -2.49
CA THR A 149 -0.35 -29.73 -1.95
C THR A 149 -1.26 -30.65 -2.74
N SER A 150 -2.38 -30.18 -3.25
CA SER A 150 -3.26 -30.96 -4.11
C SER A 150 -2.64 -31.26 -5.47
N SER A 151 -1.87 -30.32 -6.03
CA SER A 151 -1.16 -30.51 -7.30
C SER A 151 -0.02 -31.54 -7.24
N LYS A 152 0.44 -31.93 -6.06
CA LYS A 152 1.47 -33.00 -5.88
C LYS A 152 0.89 -34.41 -5.81
N ARG A 153 -0.44 -34.57 -5.90
CA ARG A 153 -1.11 -35.87 -5.82
C ARG A 153 -1.41 -36.52 -7.19
N PHE A 154 -0.86 -35.93 -8.27
CA PHE A 154 -0.99 -36.49 -9.62
C PHE A 154 0.38 -36.67 -10.27
#